data_17c572d151dc074933270fea79a2342f
#
_entry.id   17c572d151dc074933270fea79a2342f
#
_cell.length_a   1.000
_cell.length_b   1.000
_cell.length_c   1.000
_cell.angle_alpha   90.00
_cell.angle_beta   90.00
_cell.angle_gamma   90.00
#
_symmetry.space_group_name_H-M   'P 1'
#
loop_
_entity.id
_entity.type
_entity.pdbx_description
1 polymer ?
#
loop_
_entity_poly.entity_id
_entity_poly.type
_entity_poly.pdbx_seq_one_letter_code
_entity_poly.pdbx_strand_id
1 'polypeptide(L)'
;MATVEQLQSDMATPTSTALDSPLGLRMQGVWKRFGHVVAVKDISFVARCGEVHALLGENGAGKSTLMGIASGTLSYDQGSIEICGQSVDRFSAAQAQRLGLAIVHQHPAVLPDLTVAENLLLAVPAALRTDYANDWVIAQLRRVGSAVHPKTRLCDVDIAQSQLIELAKALAIDPKILILDEPTAALTADLVDILFRNVREAATRGAAVIYISHRLQEIRQIADTVTVMRDG
;
A
#
# COMPACT_ATOMS: atom_id res chain seq x y z
N MET A 1 -18.41 -19.79 -7.44
CA MET A 1 -17.12 -19.26 -6.95
C MET A 1 -16.16 -19.26 -8.12
N ALA A 2 -15.66 -18.12 -8.51
CA ALA A 2 -14.64 -18.05 -9.58
C ALA A 2 -13.29 -18.49 -9.04
N THR A 3 -12.62 -19.38 -9.75
CA THR A 3 -11.31 -19.90 -9.39
C THR A 3 -10.19 -18.95 -9.85
N VAL A 4 -9.01 -19.06 -9.24
CA VAL A 4 -7.80 -18.29 -9.63
C VAL A 4 -7.47 -18.49 -11.12
N GLU A 5 -7.74 -19.68 -11.68
CA GLU A 5 -7.55 -20.00 -13.10
C GLU A 5 -8.46 -19.17 -14.03
N GLN A 6 -9.68 -18.84 -13.59
CA GLN A 6 -10.60 -17.95 -14.34
C GLN A 6 -10.10 -16.50 -14.34
N LEU A 7 -9.44 -16.05 -13.27
CA LEU A 7 -8.82 -14.71 -13.26
C LEU A 7 -7.68 -14.58 -14.26
N GLN A 8 -6.84 -15.61 -14.39
CA GLN A 8 -5.74 -15.62 -15.36
C GLN A 8 -6.23 -15.61 -16.81
N SER A 9 -7.41 -16.19 -17.06
CA SER A 9 -8.04 -16.20 -18.40
C SER A 9 -8.73 -14.87 -18.76
N ASP A 10 -9.27 -14.17 -17.77
CA ASP A 10 -10.05 -12.94 -17.97
C ASP A 10 -9.19 -11.66 -17.99
N MET A 11 -7.96 -11.73 -17.49
CA MET A 11 -7.04 -10.59 -17.54
C MET A 11 -6.38 -10.49 -18.92
N ALA A 12 -6.59 -9.34 -19.57
CA ALA A 12 -5.94 -9.03 -20.83
C ALA A 12 -4.41 -9.20 -20.70
N THR A 13 -3.79 -9.82 -21.70
CA THR A 13 -2.33 -9.89 -21.80
C THR A 13 -1.78 -8.47 -21.67
N PRO A 14 -0.78 -8.22 -20.80
CA PRO A 14 -0.25 -6.87 -20.61
C PRO A 14 0.16 -6.30 -21.97
N THR A 15 -0.33 -5.14 -22.29
CA THR A 15 0.02 -4.41 -23.51
C THR A 15 1.53 -4.14 -23.51
N SER A 16 2.18 -4.24 -24.67
CA SER A 16 3.63 -4.05 -24.86
C SER A 16 4.19 -2.81 -24.16
N THR A 17 3.41 -1.75 -24.02
CA THR A 17 3.75 -0.51 -23.28
C THR A 17 3.87 -0.70 -21.77
N ALA A 18 3.20 -1.68 -21.18
CA ALA A 18 3.28 -1.95 -19.73
C ALA A 18 4.63 -2.55 -19.32
N LEU A 19 5.29 -3.27 -20.22
CA LEU A 19 6.59 -3.92 -19.95
C LEU A 19 7.75 -2.92 -19.88
N ASP A 20 7.61 -1.72 -20.44
CA ASP A 20 8.64 -0.67 -20.48
C ASP A 20 8.51 0.35 -19.33
N SER A 21 7.47 0.27 -18.50
CA SER A 21 7.30 1.17 -17.36
C SER A 21 8.42 1.02 -16.33
N PRO A 22 8.92 2.13 -15.75
CA PRO A 22 9.94 2.07 -14.72
C PRO A 22 9.52 1.18 -13.54
N LEU A 23 10.49 0.54 -12.91
CA LEU A 23 10.24 -0.29 -11.73
C LEU A 23 10.12 0.58 -10.48
N GLY A 24 9.00 0.46 -9.76
CA GLY A 24 8.83 1.04 -8.43
C GLY A 24 9.49 0.16 -7.37
N LEU A 25 9.12 -1.13 -7.34
CA LEU A 25 9.68 -2.12 -6.43
C LEU A 25 10.14 -3.35 -7.21
N ARG A 26 11.33 -3.83 -6.90
CA ARG A 26 11.85 -5.11 -7.39
C ARG A 26 12.43 -5.89 -6.23
N MET A 27 12.00 -7.12 -6.06
CA MET A 27 12.52 -8.08 -5.10
C MET A 27 12.97 -9.32 -5.88
N GLN A 28 14.16 -9.85 -5.61
CA GLN A 28 14.72 -11.00 -6.33
C GLN A 28 15.27 -12.02 -5.35
N GLY A 29 14.79 -13.26 -5.46
CA GLY A 29 15.28 -14.40 -4.68
C GLY A 29 15.18 -14.17 -3.18
N VAL A 30 14.11 -13.51 -2.70
CA VAL A 30 13.99 -13.11 -1.29
C VAL A 30 13.60 -14.30 -0.43
N TRP A 31 14.34 -14.47 0.68
CA TRP A 31 14.08 -15.48 1.70
C TRP A 31 13.86 -14.82 3.06
N LYS A 32 12.94 -15.40 3.84
CA LYS A 32 12.74 -15.04 5.25
C LYS A 32 12.33 -16.23 6.08
N ARG A 33 13.04 -16.41 7.21
CA ARG A 33 12.75 -17.45 8.22
C ARG A 33 12.47 -16.82 9.57
N PHE A 34 11.57 -17.44 10.30
CA PHE A 34 11.34 -17.16 11.71
C PHE A 34 11.52 -18.47 12.49
N GLY A 35 12.68 -18.65 13.10
CA GLY A 35 13.07 -19.92 13.71
C GLY A 35 13.07 -21.06 12.68
N HIS A 36 12.19 -22.03 12.87
CA HIS A 36 12.04 -23.18 11.96
C HIS A 36 11.04 -22.95 10.82
N VAL A 37 10.28 -21.85 10.86
CA VAL A 37 9.27 -21.55 9.84
C VAL A 37 9.87 -20.74 8.71
N VAL A 38 9.76 -21.23 7.48
CA VAL A 38 10.08 -20.46 6.27
C VAL A 38 8.83 -19.69 5.87
N ALA A 39 8.85 -18.37 6.04
CA ALA A 39 7.71 -17.51 5.75
C ALA A 39 7.73 -16.95 4.33
N VAL A 40 8.93 -16.80 3.74
CA VAL A 40 9.15 -16.40 2.34
C VAL A 40 10.30 -17.24 1.79
N LYS A 41 10.08 -17.88 0.62
CA LYS A 41 10.98 -18.84 0.04
C LYS A 41 11.26 -18.53 -1.43
N ASP A 42 12.43 -17.97 -1.71
CA ASP A 42 12.90 -17.66 -3.08
C ASP A 42 11.89 -16.83 -3.90
N ILE A 43 11.29 -15.83 -3.27
CA ILE A 43 10.28 -15.00 -3.93
C ILE A 43 10.94 -13.92 -4.77
N SER A 44 10.50 -13.82 -6.02
CA SER A 44 10.76 -12.69 -6.90
C SER A 44 9.45 -11.96 -7.20
N PHE A 45 9.42 -10.64 -6.93
CA PHE A 45 8.25 -9.80 -7.07
C PHE A 45 8.63 -8.46 -7.71
N VAL A 46 7.78 -7.97 -8.60
CA VAL A 46 7.99 -6.70 -9.30
C VAL A 46 6.70 -5.91 -9.31
N ALA A 47 6.75 -4.63 -8.89
CA ALA A 47 5.67 -3.67 -9.08
C ALA A 47 6.19 -2.50 -9.92
N ARG A 48 5.45 -2.14 -10.98
CA ARG A 48 5.82 -1.10 -11.94
C ARG A 48 5.13 0.22 -11.63
N CYS A 49 5.81 1.30 -11.96
CA CYS A 49 5.22 2.64 -11.88
C CYS A 49 4.03 2.77 -12.84
N GLY A 50 2.97 3.42 -12.38
CA GLY A 50 1.76 3.62 -13.18
C GLY A 50 0.77 2.46 -13.17
N GLU A 51 1.05 1.38 -12.45
CA GLU A 51 0.21 0.17 -12.39
C GLU A 51 -0.29 -0.10 -10.97
N VAL A 52 -1.44 -0.76 -10.89
CA VAL A 52 -1.95 -1.39 -9.69
C VAL A 52 -1.68 -2.89 -9.78
N HIS A 53 -0.71 -3.35 -9.02
CA HIS A 53 -0.32 -4.75 -8.91
C HIS A 53 -0.99 -5.41 -7.71
N ALA A 54 -1.88 -6.35 -7.94
CA ALA A 54 -2.53 -7.09 -6.87
C ALA A 54 -1.67 -8.26 -6.39
N LEU A 55 -1.55 -8.41 -5.08
CA LEU A 55 -0.93 -9.56 -4.42
C LEU A 55 -2.01 -10.39 -3.72
N LEU A 56 -2.33 -11.54 -4.30
CA LEU A 56 -3.28 -12.50 -3.77
C LEU A 56 -2.57 -13.64 -3.02
N GLY A 57 -3.29 -14.24 -2.11
CA GLY A 57 -2.89 -15.46 -1.41
C GLY A 57 -3.73 -15.72 -0.17
N GLU A 58 -3.75 -16.95 0.29
CA GLU A 58 -4.43 -17.34 1.52
C GLU A 58 -3.74 -16.71 2.75
N ASN A 59 -4.44 -16.75 3.89
CA ASN A 59 -3.83 -16.36 5.16
C ASN A 59 -2.66 -17.31 5.47
N GLY A 60 -1.52 -16.74 5.87
CA GLY A 60 -0.30 -17.50 6.08
C GLY A 60 0.57 -17.71 4.83
N ALA A 61 0.14 -17.28 3.64
CA ALA A 61 0.93 -17.40 2.41
C ALA A 61 2.23 -16.57 2.38
N GLY A 62 2.50 -15.73 3.40
CA GLY A 62 3.71 -14.92 3.48
C GLY A 62 3.56 -13.48 2.97
N LYS A 63 2.37 -13.05 2.53
CA LYS A 63 2.14 -11.70 1.95
C LYS A 63 2.57 -10.56 2.88
N SER A 64 2.11 -10.57 4.12
CA SER A 64 2.45 -9.54 5.11
C SER A 64 3.95 -9.56 5.47
N THR A 65 4.58 -10.74 5.43
CA THR A 65 6.04 -10.87 5.60
C THR A 65 6.77 -10.23 4.42
N LEU A 66 6.35 -10.53 3.19
CA LEU A 66 6.93 -9.95 1.97
C LEU A 66 6.80 -8.43 1.97
N MET A 67 5.63 -7.90 2.34
CA MET A 67 5.40 -6.45 2.43
C MET A 67 6.13 -5.80 3.61
N GLY A 68 6.26 -6.49 4.73
CA GLY A 68 7.11 -6.05 5.83
C GLY A 68 8.59 -5.92 5.42
N ILE A 69 9.06 -6.83 4.58
CA ILE A 69 10.40 -6.74 3.98
C ILE A 69 10.47 -5.57 3.00
N ALA A 70 9.50 -5.42 2.09
CA ALA A 70 9.44 -4.33 1.13
C ALA A 70 9.39 -2.94 1.77
N SER A 71 8.75 -2.82 2.93
CA SER A 71 8.66 -1.57 3.71
C SER A 71 9.83 -1.32 4.66
N GLY A 72 10.78 -2.27 4.80
CA GLY A 72 11.91 -2.15 5.72
C GLY A 72 11.54 -2.31 7.21
N THR A 73 10.35 -2.82 7.52
CA THR A 73 9.93 -3.18 8.90
C THR A 73 10.47 -4.55 9.30
N LEU A 74 10.75 -5.42 8.32
CA LEU A 74 11.37 -6.72 8.51
C LEU A 74 12.65 -6.82 7.67
N SER A 75 13.68 -7.44 8.23
CA SER A 75 14.87 -7.82 7.46
C SER A 75 14.62 -9.09 6.67
N TYR A 76 15.25 -9.23 5.51
CA TYR A 76 15.31 -10.48 4.76
C TYR A 76 16.62 -11.23 5.05
N ASP A 77 16.65 -12.54 4.76
CA ASP A 77 17.81 -13.39 5.03
C ASP A 77 18.69 -13.57 3.80
N GLN A 78 18.06 -13.61 2.59
CA GLN A 78 18.74 -13.71 1.28
C GLN A 78 17.92 -12.96 0.22
N GLY A 79 18.56 -12.65 -0.90
CA GLY A 79 17.97 -11.97 -2.02
C GLY A 79 18.45 -10.52 -2.17
N SER A 80 17.76 -9.76 -3.00
CA SER A 80 18.03 -8.33 -3.21
C SER A 80 16.74 -7.55 -3.38
N ILE A 81 16.79 -6.26 -3.03
CA ILE A 81 15.66 -5.34 -3.15
C ILE A 81 16.13 -4.06 -3.82
N GLU A 82 15.30 -3.59 -4.75
CA GLU A 82 15.45 -2.32 -5.45
C GLU A 82 14.18 -1.49 -5.26
N ILE A 83 14.34 -0.24 -4.84
CA ILE A 83 13.26 0.75 -4.67
C ILE A 83 13.54 1.91 -5.61
N CYS A 84 12.64 2.16 -6.58
CA CYS A 84 12.78 3.21 -7.59
C CYS A 84 14.17 3.21 -8.28
N GLY A 85 14.69 2.03 -8.66
CA GLY A 85 15.99 1.86 -9.31
C GLY A 85 17.19 1.95 -8.37
N GLN A 86 16.99 2.10 -7.07
CA GLN A 86 18.06 2.11 -6.07
C GLN A 86 18.11 0.77 -5.33
N SER A 87 19.25 0.09 -5.41
CA SER A 87 19.48 -1.11 -4.62
C SER A 87 19.59 -0.73 -3.14
N VAL A 88 18.85 -1.46 -2.31
CA VAL A 88 18.83 -1.23 -0.86
C VAL A 88 19.21 -2.52 -0.12
N ASP A 89 20.16 -2.42 0.80
CA ASP A 89 20.56 -3.51 1.68
C ASP A 89 20.30 -3.12 3.12
N ARG A 90 19.60 -3.99 3.88
CA ARG A 90 19.28 -3.81 5.31
C ARG A 90 18.74 -2.41 5.64
N PHE A 91 17.76 -1.99 4.90
CA PHE A 91 17.13 -0.68 5.09
C PHE A 91 16.03 -0.70 6.18
N SER A 92 15.71 0.47 6.70
CA SER A 92 14.65 0.67 7.71
C SER A 92 13.40 1.26 7.07
N ALA A 93 12.26 1.18 7.77
CA ALA A 93 11.03 1.83 7.35
C ALA A 93 11.19 3.34 7.09
N ALA A 94 12.02 4.03 7.91
CA ALA A 94 12.32 5.44 7.69
C ALA A 94 13.12 5.69 6.39
N GLN A 95 13.96 4.75 5.96
CA GLN A 95 14.65 4.83 4.67
C GLN A 95 13.69 4.52 3.51
N ALA A 96 12.82 3.51 3.64
CA ALA A 96 11.78 3.22 2.65
C ALA A 96 10.89 4.45 2.43
N GLN A 97 10.45 5.09 3.49
CA GLN A 97 9.65 6.32 3.42
C GLN A 97 10.39 7.45 2.71
N ARG A 98 11.69 7.66 2.98
CA ARG A 98 12.50 8.68 2.27
C ARG A 98 12.66 8.39 0.79
N LEU A 99 12.61 7.11 0.39
CA LEU A 99 12.62 6.69 -1.02
C LEU A 99 11.24 6.84 -1.69
N GLY A 100 10.21 7.21 -0.92
CA GLY A 100 8.86 7.46 -1.42
C GLY A 100 7.91 6.30 -1.25
N LEU A 101 8.20 5.33 -0.36
CA LEU A 101 7.28 4.24 -0.05
C LEU A 101 6.32 4.66 1.06
N ALA A 102 5.02 4.50 0.82
CA ALA A 102 3.96 4.60 1.82
C ALA A 102 3.21 3.28 1.95
N ILE A 103 2.73 3.00 3.16
CA ILE A 103 1.93 1.81 3.44
C ILE A 103 0.67 2.19 4.20
N VAL A 104 -0.45 1.60 3.81
CA VAL A 104 -1.73 1.58 4.51
C VAL A 104 -1.90 0.19 5.07
N HIS A 105 -1.98 0.07 6.39
CA HIS A 105 -2.05 -1.21 7.09
C HIS A 105 -3.49 -1.70 7.21
N GLN A 106 -3.66 -2.99 7.39
CA GLN A 106 -4.95 -3.63 7.68
C GLN A 106 -5.58 -3.04 8.97
N HIS A 107 -4.75 -2.78 9.98
CA HIS A 107 -5.14 -2.05 11.18
C HIS A 107 -4.51 -0.66 11.13
N PRO A 108 -5.32 0.42 11.17
CA PRO A 108 -4.82 1.78 11.00
C PRO A 108 -3.68 2.14 11.95
N ALA A 109 -2.53 2.51 11.38
CA ALA A 109 -1.35 2.96 12.13
C ALA A 109 -1.49 4.46 12.48
N VAL A 110 -2.42 4.76 13.36
CA VAL A 110 -2.76 6.10 13.84
C VAL A 110 -2.51 6.25 15.34
N LEU A 111 -2.30 7.48 15.79
CA LEU A 111 -2.05 7.79 17.20
C LEU A 111 -3.39 8.25 17.86
N PRO A 112 -3.99 7.40 18.73
CA PRO A 112 -5.34 7.63 19.25
C PRO A 112 -5.48 8.92 20.08
N ASP A 113 -4.42 9.29 20.79
CA ASP A 113 -4.40 10.46 21.69
C ASP A 113 -4.27 11.80 20.95
N LEU A 114 -3.89 11.76 19.69
CA LEU A 114 -3.75 12.94 18.84
C LEU A 114 -5.03 13.22 18.06
N THR A 115 -5.19 14.46 17.65
CA THR A 115 -6.24 14.86 16.71
C THR A 115 -5.98 14.31 15.31
N VAL A 116 -7.02 14.32 14.46
CA VAL A 116 -6.92 13.96 13.04
C VAL A 116 -5.89 14.86 12.34
N ALA A 117 -5.91 16.16 12.61
CA ALA A 117 -4.94 17.09 12.03
C ALA A 117 -3.50 16.76 12.43
N GLU A 118 -3.25 16.50 13.70
CA GLU A 118 -1.92 16.13 14.18
C GLU A 118 -1.43 14.82 13.57
N ASN A 119 -2.30 13.82 13.46
CA ASN A 119 -1.98 12.56 12.79
C ASN A 119 -1.56 12.76 11.33
N LEU A 120 -2.29 13.57 10.56
CA LEU A 120 -1.94 13.89 9.17
C LEU A 120 -0.63 14.67 9.08
N LEU A 121 -0.44 15.67 9.93
CA LEU A 121 0.76 16.51 9.91
C LEU A 121 2.03 15.76 10.32
N LEU A 122 1.93 14.72 11.15
CA LEU A 122 3.09 13.87 11.49
C LEU A 122 3.63 13.09 10.27
N ALA A 123 2.76 12.75 9.30
CA ALA A 123 3.17 12.04 8.10
C ALA A 123 3.92 12.94 7.10
N VAL A 124 3.76 14.27 7.22
CA VAL A 124 4.30 15.24 6.27
C VAL A 124 5.62 15.82 6.81
N PRO A 125 6.66 15.97 5.96
CA PRO A 125 7.89 16.65 6.34
C PRO A 125 7.64 18.03 6.93
N ALA A 126 8.40 18.42 7.95
CA ALA A 126 8.20 19.68 8.68
C ALA A 126 8.17 20.93 7.76
N ALA A 127 8.94 20.88 6.66
CA ALA A 127 8.97 21.95 5.67
C ALA A 127 7.65 22.17 4.91
N LEU A 128 6.75 21.16 4.90
CA LEU A 128 5.42 21.23 4.28
C LEU A 128 4.31 21.55 5.28
N ARG A 129 4.64 21.67 6.57
CA ARG A 129 3.71 22.09 7.63
C ARG A 129 3.62 23.61 7.65
N THR A 130 2.81 24.17 6.77
CA THR A 130 2.61 25.61 6.64
C THR A 130 1.53 26.15 7.58
N ASP A 131 1.42 27.48 7.70
CA ASP A 131 0.37 28.16 8.46
C ASP A 131 -1.06 27.86 7.95
N TYR A 132 -1.20 27.28 6.77
CA TYR A 132 -2.45 26.80 6.15
C TYR A 132 -2.80 25.34 6.53
N ALA A 133 -2.22 24.82 7.61
CA ALA A 133 -2.38 23.40 8.00
C ALA A 133 -3.84 22.92 8.06
N ASN A 134 -4.78 23.76 8.51
CA ASN A 134 -6.20 23.36 8.62
C ASN A 134 -6.84 23.16 7.24
N ASP A 135 -6.66 24.08 6.30
CA ASP A 135 -7.26 23.98 4.96
C ASP A 135 -6.66 22.80 4.17
N TRP A 136 -5.34 22.60 4.31
CA TRP A 136 -4.67 21.45 3.73
C TRP A 136 -5.19 20.13 4.33
N VAL A 137 -5.34 20.03 5.65
CA VAL A 137 -5.90 18.84 6.33
C VAL A 137 -7.32 18.56 5.83
N ILE A 138 -8.17 19.59 5.76
CA ILE A 138 -9.54 19.45 5.23
C ILE A 138 -9.52 18.96 3.79
N ALA A 139 -8.62 19.45 2.95
CA ALA A 139 -8.48 18.99 1.57
C ALA A 139 -8.08 17.50 1.49
N GLN A 140 -7.12 17.05 2.32
CA GLN A 140 -6.74 15.63 2.36
C GLN A 140 -7.90 14.74 2.83
N LEU A 141 -8.64 15.15 3.86
CA LEU A 141 -9.81 14.41 4.34
C LEU A 141 -10.92 14.31 3.30
N ARG A 142 -11.23 15.42 2.61
CA ARG A 142 -12.21 15.43 1.51
C ARG A 142 -11.81 14.52 0.36
N ARG A 143 -10.53 14.47 0.03
CA ARG A 143 -9.98 13.59 -1.02
C ARG A 143 -10.33 12.12 -0.78
N VAL A 144 -10.25 11.66 0.47
CA VAL A 144 -10.56 10.28 0.85
C VAL A 144 -12.02 10.07 1.27
N GLY A 145 -12.88 11.10 1.17
CA GLY A 145 -14.30 11.03 1.53
C GLY A 145 -14.56 11.06 3.02
N SER A 146 -13.58 11.45 3.84
CA SER A 146 -13.79 11.64 5.27
C SER A 146 -14.40 13.00 5.57
N ALA A 147 -15.46 12.99 6.39
CA ALA A 147 -16.12 14.20 6.92
C ALA A 147 -15.73 14.52 8.36
N VAL A 148 -14.76 13.79 8.92
CA VAL A 148 -14.32 13.99 10.31
C VAL A 148 -13.68 15.36 10.47
N HIS A 149 -14.02 16.04 11.57
CA HIS A 149 -13.46 17.36 11.84
C HIS A 149 -11.95 17.25 12.22
N PRO A 150 -11.07 18.12 11.71
CA PRO A 150 -9.62 18.05 11.97
C PRO A 150 -9.21 18.03 13.45
N LYS A 151 -10.01 18.67 14.34
CA LYS A 151 -9.76 18.73 15.79
C LYS A 151 -10.32 17.54 16.57
N THR A 152 -11.03 16.60 15.91
CA THR A 152 -11.51 15.37 16.57
C THR A 152 -10.31 14.51 16.96
N ARG A 153 -10.32 13.93 18.16
CA ARG A 153 -9.31 12.95 18.59
C ARG A 153 -9.52 11.63 17.87
N LEU A 154 -8.44 10.94 17.55
CA LEU A 154 -8.56 9.65 16.83
C LEU A 154 -9.25 8.56 17.67
N CYS A 155 -9.15 8.60 18.99
CA CYS A 155 -9.88 7.68 19.88
C CYS A 155 -11.41 7.81 19.78
N ASP A 156 -11.91 8.95 19.32
CA ASP A 156 -13.35 9.23 19.14
C ASP A 156 -13.84 8.93 17.71
N VAL A 157 -12.96 8.44 16.85
CA VAL A 157 -13.23 8.15 15.44
C VAL A 157 -13.44 6.66 15.24
N ASP A 158 -14.45 6.27 14.45
CA ASP A 158 -14.68 4.86 14.12
C ASP A 158 -13.56 4.28 13.24
N ILE A 159 -13.53 2.94 13.13
CA ILE A 159 -12.48 2.23 12.43
C ILE A 159 -12.46 2.53 10.91
N ALA A 160 -13.63 2.73 10.30
CA ALA A 160 -13.73 3.06 8.87
C ALA A 160 -13.12 4.43 8.58
N GLN A 161 -13.47 5.44 9.39
CA GLN A 161 -12.88 6.77 9.29
C GLN A 161 -11.38 6.77 9.60
N SER A 162 -10.94 5.98 10.58
CA SER A 162 -9.51 5.81 10.89
C SER A 162 -8.74 5.23 9.70
N GLN A 163 -9.34 4.29 8.96
CA GLN A 163 -8.78 3.73 7.73
C GLN A 163 -8.66 4.79 6.63
N LEU A 164 -9.68 5.64 6.45
CA LEU A 164 -9.62 6.75 5.50
C LEU A 164 -8.56 7.79 5.88
N ILE A 165 -8.38 8.06 7.18
CA ILE A 165 -7.36 8.98 7.67
C ILE A 165 -5.96 8.41 7.41
N GLU A 166 -5.75 7.11 7.58
CA GLU A 166 -4.48 6.47 7.23
C GLU A 166 -4.22 6.54 5.72
N LEU A 167 -5.24 6.30 4.90
CA LEU A 167 -5.13 6.50 3.45
C LEU A 167 -4.77 7.95 3.10
N ALA A 168 -5.41 8.93 3.75
CA ALA A 168 -5.08 10.34 3.56
C ALA A 168 -3.62 10.64 3.92
N LYS A 169 -3.10 10.08 5.03
CA LYS A 169 -1.68 10.18 5.42
C LYS A 169 -0.76 9.64 4.34
N ALA A 170 -1.06 8.45 3.82
CA ALA A 170 -0.24 7.80 2.80
C ALA A 170 -0.21 8.59 1.48
N LEU A 171 -1.36 9.12 1.06
CA LEU A 171 -1.49 9.91 -0.17
C LEU A 171 -0.95 11.34 -0.06
N ALA A 172 -0.89 11.88 1.16
CA ALA A 172 -0.45 13.26 1.42
C ALA A 172 1.01 13.53 1.05
N ILE A 173 1.85 12.50 1.02
CA ILE A 173 3.28 12.59 0.67
C ILE A 173 3.55 12.31 -0.82
N ASP A 174 2.51 12.15 -1.62
CA ASP A 174 2.60 11.80 -3.04
C ASP A 174 3.58 10.62 -3.30
N PRO A 175 3.24 9.42 -2.82
CA PRO A 175 4.17 8.30 -2.75
C PRO A 175 4.54 7.79 -4.15
N LYS A 176 5.80 7.36 -4.32
CA LYS A 176 6.27 6.64 -5.51
C LYS A 176 5.86 5.17 -5.49
N ILE A 177 5.72 4.61 -4.30
CA ILE A 177 5.24 3.25 -4.05
C ILE A 177 4.17 3.32 -2.96
N LEU A 178 2.99 2.81 -3.25
CA LEU A 178 1.87 2.75 -2.31
C LEU A 178 1.48 1.28 -2.07
N ILE A 179 1.67 0.80 -0.84
CA ILE A 179 1.24 -0.53 -0.42
C ILE A 179 -0.07 -0.39 0.36
N LEU A 180 -1.07 -1.18 0.00
CA LEU A 180 -2.38 -1.22 0.66
C LEU A 180 -2.64 -2.67 1.11
N ASP A 181 -2.63 -2.89 2.42
CA ASP A 181 -2.85 -4.22 3.01
C ASP A 181 -4.28 -4.35 3.51
N GLU A 182 -5.12 -5.07 2.76
CA GLU A 182 -6.56 -5.29 3.00
C GLU A 182 -7.34 -3.99 3.35
N PRO A 183 -7.22 -2.92 2.53
CA PRO A 183 -7.67 -1.58 2.93
C PRO A 183 -9.19 -1.41 3.00
N THR A 184 -9.96 -2.41 2.55
CA THR A 184 -11.43 -2.37 2.48
C THR A 184 -12.13 -3.10 3.62
N ALA A 185 -11.39 -3.72 4.54
CA ALA A 185 -11.95 -4.62 5.56
C ALA A 185 -13.05 -3.97 6.43
N ALA A 186 -12.93 -2.66 6.70
CA ALA A 186 -13.87 -1.90 7.53
C ALA A 186 -14.73 -0.91 6.72
N LEU A 187 -14.60 -0.85 5.39
CA LEU A 187 -15.25 0.16 4.57
C LEU A 187 -16.60 -0.31 4.02
N THR A 188 -17.54 0.63 3.90
CA THR A 188 -18.78 0.45 3.13
C THR A 188 -18.51 0.51 1.62
N ALA A 189 -19.44 0.03 0.79
CA ALA A 189 -19.28 0.01 -0.66
C ALA A 189 -18.96 1.39 -1.24
N ASP A 190 -19.66 2.44 -0.79
CA ASP A 190 -19.43 3.82 -1.26
C ASP A 190 -18.00 4.30 -0.94
N LEU A 191 -17.46 3.92 0.22
CA LEU A 191 -16.08 4.26 0.62
C LEU A 191 -15.05 3.45 -0.14
N VAL A 192 -15.36 2.21 -0.51
CA VAL A 192 -14.51 1.39 -1.39
C VAL A 192 -14.37 2.04 -2.77
N ASP A 193 -15.45 2.58 -3.35
CA ASP A 193 -15.39 3.30 -4.62
C ASP A 193 -14.52 4.55 -4.54
N ILE A 194 -14.56 5.26 -3.41
CA ILE A 194 -13.69 6.41 -3.17
C ILE A 194 -12.23 5.97 -3.05
N LEU A 195 -11.95 4.90 -2.31
CA LEU A 195 -10.62 4.32 -2.19
C LEU A 195 -10.08 3.92 -3.57
N PHE A 196 -10.86 3.22 -4.39
CA PHE A 196 -10.44 2.79 -5.73
C PHE A 196 -10.11 3.96 -6.64
N ARG A 197 -10.89 5.05 -6.61
CA ARG A 197 -10.57 6.28 -7.36
C ARG A 197 -9.23 6.88 -6.92
N ASN A 198 -8.98 6.96 -5.62
CA ASN A 198 -7.70 7.46 -5.08
C ASN A 198 -6.51 6.58 -5.47
N VAL A 199 -6.69 5.26 -5.46
CA VAL A 199 -5.68 4.28 -5.87
C VAL A 199 -5.36 4.45 -7.35
N ARG A 200 -6.37 4.53 -8.21
CA ARG A 200 -6.21 4.75 -9.65
C ARG A 200 -5.56 6.12 -9.95
N GLU A 201 -5.94 7.15 -9.22
CA GLU A 201 -5.31 8.47 -9.34
C GLU A 201 -3.83 8.44 -8.96
N ALA A 202 -3.46 7.72 -7.87
CA ALA A 202 -2.06 7.56 -7.49
C ALA A 202 -1.26 6.82 -8.57
N ALA A 203 -1.78 5.73 -9.13
CA ALA A 203 -1.17 5.01 -10.24
C ALA A 203 -1.01 5.91 -11.47
N THR A 204 -2.05 6.63 -11.88
CA THR A 204 -2.01 7.56 -13.03
C THR A 204 -0.95 8.65 -12.85
N ARG A 205 -0.66 9.07 -11.61
CA ARG A 205 0.44 9.99 -11.29
C ARG A 205 1.82 9.34 -11.28
N GLY A 206 1.90 8.04 -11.58
CA GLY A 206 3.16 7.31 -11.70
C GLY A 206 3.56 6.52 -10.47
N ALA A 207 2.72 6.40 -9.44
CA ALA A 207 3.00 5.52 -8.33
C ALA A 207 2.91 4.05 -8.75
N ALA A 208 3.81 3.21 -8.24
CA ALA A 208 3.66 1.76 -8.25
C ALA A 208 2.74 1.38 -7.08
N VAL A 209 1.53 0.89 -7.36
CA VAL A 209 0.59 0.52 -6.31
C VAL A 209 0.58 -0.99 -6.11
N ILE A 210 0.74 -1.44 -4.87
CA ILE A 210 0.64 -2.85 -4.48
C ILE A 210 -0.63 -2.99 -3.64
N TYR A 211 -1.60 -3.73 -4.17
CA TYR A 211 -2.91 -3.92 -3.55
C TYR A 211 -3.06 -5.36 -3.06
N ILE A 212 -3.10 -5.53 -1.74
CA ILE A 212 -3.24 -6.85 -1.11
C ILE A 212 -4.69 -7.04 -0.73
N SER A 213 -5.32 -8.08 -1.25
CA SER A 213 -6.66 -8.49 -0.88
C SER A 213 -6.86 -9.97 -1.14
N HIS A 214 -7.75 -10.60 -0.38
CA HIS A 214 -8.25 -11.95 -0.65
C HIS A 214 -9.61 -11.92 -1.37
N ARG A 215 -10.15 -10.72 -1.68
CA ARG A 215 -11.45 -10.51 -2.33
C ARG A 215 -11.28 -10.40 -3.84
N LEU A 216 -11.59 -11.47 -4.57
CA LEU A 216 -11.43 -11.53 -6.03
C LEU A 216 -12.20 -10.44 -6.79
N GLN A 217 -13.36 -10.02 -6.27
CA GLN A 217 -14.17 -8.96 -6.89
C GLN A 217 -13.45 -7.60 -6.89
N GLU A 218 -12.75 -7.28 -5.79
CA GLU A 218 -11.95 -6.06 -5.69
C GLU A 218 -10.79 -6.08 -6.69
N ILE A 219 -10.08 -7.22 -6.76
CA ILE A 219 -8.95 -7.39 -7.67
C ILE A 219 -9.37 -7.17 -9.12
N ARG A 220 -10.50 -7.73 -9.55
CA ARG A 220 -11.03 -7.54 -10.90
C ARG A 220 -11.35 -6.08 -11.25
N GLN A 221 -11.70 -5.28 -10.25
CA GLN A 221 -12.04 -3.87 -10.44
C GLN A 221 -10.82 -2.97 -10.47
N ILE A 222 -9.78 -3.30 -9.68
CA ILE A 222 -8.68 -2.37 -9.43
C ILE A 222 -7.34 -2.78 -10.03
N ALA A 223 -7.06 -4.07 -10.25
CA ALA A 223 -5.74 -4.54 -10.63
C ALA A 223 -5.50 -4.51 -12.15
N ASP A 224 -4.29 -4.09 -12.53
CA ASP A 224 -3.75 -4.22 -13.87
C ASP A 224 -2.98 -5.52 -14.02
N THR A 225 -2.26 -5.93 -12.96
CA THR A 225 -1.49 -7.17 -12.90
C THR A 225 -1.74 -7.90 -11.57
N VAL A 226 -1.54 -9.21 -11.56
CA VAL A 226 -1.78 -10.04 -10.36
C VAL A 226 -0.63 -11.01 -10.14
N THR A 227 -0.18 -11.09 -8.90
CA THR A 227 0.67 -12.17 -8.40
C THR A 227 -0.09 -12.99 -7.37
N VAL A 228 -0.04 -14.30 -7.49
CA VAL A 228 -0.62 -15.23 -6.51
C VAL A 228 0.50 -15.86 -5.70
N MET A 229 0.42 -15.72 -4.39
CA MET A 229 1.39 -16.26 -3.44
C MET A 229 0.77 -17.43 -2.66
N ARG A 230 1.49 -18.55 -2.60
CA ARG A 230 1.07 -19.75 -1.89
C ARG A 230 2.28 -20.42 -1.26
N ASP A 231 2.16 -20.76 0.03
CA ASP A 231 3.19 -21.48 0.80
C ASP A 231 4.59 -20.81 0.82
N GLY A 232 4.60 -19.48 0.82
CA GLY A 232 5.85 -18.69 0.81
C GLY A 232 6.55 -18.69 -0.52
#